data_a9fe32ba1a22915f47361f5c7da7fb20
#
_entry.id   a9fe32ba1a22915f47361f5c7da7fb20
#
_cell.length_a   1.000
_cell.length_b   1.000
_cell.length_c   1.000
_cell.angle_alpha   90.00
_cell.angle_beta   90.00
_cell.angle_gamma   90.00
#
_symmetry.space_group_name_H-M   'P 1'
#
loop_
_entity.id
_entity.type
_entity.pdbx_description
1 polymer ?
#
loop_
_entity_poly.entity_id
_entity_poly.type
_entity_poly.pdbx_seq_one_letter_code
_entity_poly.pdbx_strand_id
1 'polypeptide(L)'
;DFSAPQFRVDESDPNSPSTVFKANELRAVYSVTGAYPAMLGLDLSEIETGRECYSIQQAIEWHKAGGIVTLCWHWMAPTQTEGKRHFYTEKTDFNLKQALENPGSAEYQGLLHDIDLICAELQKLQEAGVPILWRPLHEASGGWFWWGASGPKAYQSLWSLMYDRMTNVHGLNNLIWVYNGQDPKWYVGDERCDIIGDDPYYTNGSRVAYYFDSANANRFKTCYK
;
A
#
# COMPACT_ATOMS: atom_id res chain seq x y z
N ASP A 1 5.94 14.11 -5.15
CA ASP A 1 7.37 13.82 -5.01
C ASP A 1 7.54 12.74 -3.94
N PHE A 2 7.60 11.47 -4.36
CA PHE A 2 7.74 10.30 -3.47
C PHE A 2 9.16 10.15 -2.91
N SER A 3 10.03 11.12 -3.14
CA SER A 3 11.38 11.21 -2.59
C SER A 3 11.43 11.96 -1.25
N ALA A 4 10.30 12.37 -0.68
CA ALA A 4 10.30 12.99 0.64
C ALA A 4 10.93 12.01 1.63
N PRO A 5 11.92 12.44 2.42
CA PRO A 5 12.58 11.55 3.35
C PRO A 5 11.53 11.03 4.32
N GLN A 6 11.23 9.76 4.16
CA GLN A 6 10.49 9.04 5.17
C GLN A 6 11.25 9.19 6.47
N PHE A 7 10.57 9.11 7.57
CA PHE A 7 11.12 9.31 8.90
C PHE A 7 12.50 8.67 9.07
N ARG A 8 13.47 9.45 9.48
CA ARG A 8 14.66 8.91 10.09
C ARG A 8 14.50 9.01 11.61
N VAL A 9 14.64 7.90 12.29
CA VAL A 9 14.79 7.90 13.75
C VAL A 9 16.05 8.74 14.04
N ASP A 10 15.89 9.82 14.78
CA ASP A 10 17.02 10.59 15.25
C ASP A 10 17.52 9.95 16.55
N GLU A 11 18.50 9.10 16.43
CA GLU A 11 19.12 8.37 17.56
C GLU A 11 19.78 9.30 18.58
N SER A 12 19.88 10.61 18.29
CA SER A 12 20.52 11.58 19.18
C SER A 12 19.68 12.02 20.38
N ASP A 13 18.37 11.69 20.41
CA ASP A 13 17.50 11.96 21.56
C ASP A 13 16.55 10.79 21.85
N PRO A 14 17.02 9.76 22.57
CA PRO A 14 16.24 8.56 22.85
C PRO A 14 15.01 8.80 23.75
N ASN A 15 14.89 9.97 24.38
CA ASN A 15 13.81 10.29 25.30
C ASN A 15 12.75 11.24 24.71
N SER A 16 12.93 11.70 23.49
CA SER A 16 11.97 12.61 22.84
C SER A 16 10.95 11.84 22.03
N PRO A 17 9.64 11.89 22.38
CA PRO A 17 8.57 11.42 21.50
C PRO A 17 8.62 12.09 20.13
N SER A 18 9.32 13.23 20.02
CA SER A 18 9.51 13.98 18.79
C SER A 18 10.49 13.33 17.81
N THR A 19 11.28 12.35 18.21
CA THR A 19 12.26 11.69 17.33
C THR A 19 11.58 10.90 16.22
N VAL A 20 10.50 10.22 16.53
CA VAL A 20 9.72 9.42 15.57
C VAL A 20 8.82 10.30 14.69
N PHE A 21 8.49 11.51 15.13
CA PHE A 21 7.45 12.35 14.53
C PHE A 21 8.00 13.63 13.87
N LYS A 22 9.20 13.57 13.31
CA LYS A 22 9.87 14.71 12.67
C LYS A 22 9.48 14.97 11.21
N ALA A 23 8.57 14.19 10.62
CA ALA A 23 8.06 14.51 9.29
C ALA A 23 7.36 15.86 9.28
N ASN A 24 7.62 16.63 8.25
CA ASN A 24 7.07 17.99 8.11
C ASN A 24 5.54 17.99 8.17
N GLU A 25 4.89 16.99 7.59
CA GLU A 25 3.44 16.83 7.55
C GLU A 25 2.86 16.59 8.96
N LEU A 26 3.46 15.70 9.73
CA LEU A 26 3.00 15.41 11.09
C LEU A 26 3.22 16.60 12.03
N ARG A 27 4.34 17.33 11.87
CA ARG A 27 4.58 18.57 12.59
C ARG A 27 3.57 19.65 12.22
N ALA A 28 3.24 19.77 10.93
CA ALA A 28 2.24 20.72 10.48
C ALA A 28 0.87 20.40 11.10
N VAL A 29 0.45 19.14 11.13
CA VAL A 29 -0.78 18.72 11.81
C VAL A 29 -0.72 19.06 13.30
N TYR A 30 0.36 18.67 13.98
CA TYR A 30 0.52 18.94 15.40
C TYR A 30 0.53 20.44 15.73
N SER A 31 1.19 21.27 14.91
CA SER A 31 1.27 22.72 15.12
C SER A 31 -0.10 23.41 15.04
N VAL A 32 -1.03 22.83 14.25
CA VAL A 32 -2.37 23.40 14.06
C VAL A 32 -3.37 22.83 15.07
N THR A 33 -3.26 21.54 15.42
CA THR A 33 -4.28 20.82 16.19
C THR A 33 -3.88 20.55 17.64
N GLY A 34 -2.59 20.64 17.97
CA GLY A 34 -2.03 20.23 19.26
C GLY A 34 -1.97 18.70 19.45
N ALA A 35 -2.27 17.92 18.41
CA ALA A 35 -2.27 16.46 18.45
C ALA A 35 -1.71 15.86 17.17
N TYR A 36 -1.14 14.64 17.27
CA TYR A 36 -0.78 13.85 16.10
C TYR A 36 -2.02 13.14 15.51
N PRO A 37 -2.04 12.83 14.20
CA PRO A 37 -3.13 12.04 13.62
C PRO A 37 -3.19 10.65 14.26
N ALA A 38 -4.38 10.05 14.30
CA ALA A 38 -4.54 8.70 14.84
C ALA A 38 -3.89 7.63 13.94
N MET A 39 -3.78 7.90 12.64
CA MET A 39 -3.31 6.96 11.63
C MET A 39 -2.07 7.48 10.92
N LEU A 40 -1.07 6.61 10.73
CA LEU A 40 0.12 6.85 9.91
C LEU A 40 0.09 5.97 8.66
N GLY A 41 0.18 6.60 7.48
CA GLY A 41 0.36 5.93 6.21
C GLY A 41 1.83 5.83 5.82
N LEU A 42 2.28 4.63 5.48
CA LEU A 42 3.66 4.34 5.08
C LEU A 42 3.67 3.51 3.78
N ASP A 43 4.82 3.48 3.12
CA ASP A 43 5.04 2.76 1.86
C ASP A 43 6.20 1.79 1.99
N LEU A 44 6.11 0.65 1.29
CA LEU A 44 7.14 -0.39 1.28
C LEU A 44 7.99 -0.38 -0.01
N SER A 45 7.88 0.64 -0.85
CA SER A 45 8.58 0.74 -2.15
C SER A 45 10.11 0.69 -2.07
N GLU A 46 10.71 0.96 -0.90
CA GLU A 46 12.15 0.94 -0.73
C GLU A 46 12.72 -0.49 -0.61
N ILE A 47 11.90 -1.46 -0.21
CA ILE A 47 12.35 -2.85 0.04
C ILE A 47 12.93 -3.49 -1.22
N GLU A 48 12.26 -3.33 -2.36
CA GLU A 48 12.70 -3.92 -3.63
C GLU A 48 13.97 -3.29 -4.19
N THR A 49 14.33 -2.11 -3.72
CA THR A 49 15.52 -1.40 -4.19
C THR A 49 16.77 -1.77 -3.40
N GLY A 50 16.64 -2.63 -2.39
CA GLY A 50 17.72 -2.97 -1.46
C GLY A 50 18.13 -1.80 -0.55
N ARG A 51 17.32 -0.75 -0.48
CA ARG A 51 17.51 0.35 0.47
C ARG A 51 16.96 -0.04 1.83
N GLU A 52 17.51 0.56 2.87
CA GLU A 52 16.98 0.41 4.20
C GLU A 52 15.54 0.94 4.27
N CYS A 53 14.61 0.05 4.63
CA CYS A 53 13.19 0.40 4.74
C CYS A 53 12.88 0.86 6.17
N TYR A 54 12.81 2.16 6.38
CA TYR A 54 12.46 2.74 7.68
C TYR A 54 10.98 2.57 8.04
N SER A 55 10.12 2.23 7.08
CA SER A 55 8.67 2.10 7.27
C SER A 55 8.32 1.05 8.31
N ILE A 56 9.10 -0.03 8.41
CA ILE A 56 8.87 -1.10 9.40
C ILE A 56 9.12 -0.58 10.82
N GLN A 57 10.27 0.08 11.05
CA GLN A 57 10.58 0.65 12.35
C GLN A 57 9.58 1.73 12.76
N GLN A 58 9.18 2.57 11.83
CA GLN A 58 8.18 3.63 12.06
C GLN A 58 6.81 3.06 12.39
N ALA A 59 6.38 1.99 11.73
CA ALA A 59 5.14 1.29 12.03
C ALA A 59 5.14 0.77 13.47
N ILE A 60 6.23 0.15 13.90
CA ILE A 60 6.39 -0.36 15.26
C ILE A 60 6.31 0.78 16.28
N GLU A 61 7.05 1.85 16.08
CA GLU A 61 7.07 3.00 17.01
C GLU A 61 5.72 3.72 17.05
N TRP A 62 5.05 3.88 15.89
CA TRP A 62 3.72 4.48 15.83
C TRP A 62 2.68 3.65 16.59
N HIS A 63 2.72 2.34 16.41
CA HIS A 63 1.84 1.42 17.13
C HIS A 63 2.10 1.46 18.64
N LYS A 64 3.36 1.47 19.08
CA LYS A 64 3.72 1.61 20.51
C LYS A 64 3.20 2.91 21.13
N ALA A 65 3.13 3.98 20.33
CA ALA A 65 2.54 5.25 20.76
C ALA A 65 1.00 5.23 20.78
N GLY A 66 0.34 4.11 20.43
CA GLY A 66 -1.11 3.94 20.41
C GLY A 66 -1.76 4.32 19.07
N GLY A 67 -0.97 4.54 18.03
CA GLY A 67 -1.46 4.89 16.70
C GLY A 67 -1.82 3.68 15.83
N ILE A 68 -2.60 3.94 14.79
CA ILE A 68 -2.98 2.97 13.76
C ILE A 68 -2.01 3.09 12.58
N VAL A 69 -1.59 1.96 12.01
CA VAL A 69 -0.69 1.91 10.86
C VAL A 69 -1.43 1.43 9.63
N THR A 70 -1.29 2.15 8.52
CA THR A 70 -1.67 1.67 7.20
C THR A 70 -0.45 1.63 6.29
N LEU A 71 -0.29 0.52 5.58
CA LEU A 71 0.81 0.31 4.63
C LEU A 71 0.26 0.15 3.23
N CYS A 72 0.87 0.84 2.27
CA CYS A 72 0.73 0.54 0.85
C CYS A 72 2.08 0.09 0.27
N TRP A 73 2.07 -0.28 -0.99
CA TRP A 73 3.25 -0.71 -1.71
C TRP A 73 3.20 -0.23 -3.16
N HIS A 74 4.05 0.75 -3.49
CA HIS A 74 4.29 1.13 -4.88
C HIS A 74 5.24 0.11 -5.51
N TRP A 75 4.67 -1.02 -5.90
CA TRP A 75 5.38 -2.19 -6.37
C TRP A 75 6.03 -1.94 -7.74
N MET A 76 7.35 -2.01 -7.78
CA MET A 76 8.13 -1.94 -9.02
C MET A 76 7.89 -3.21 -9.83
N ALA A 77 7.35 -3.08 -11.04
CA ALA A 77 7.01 -4.23 -11.90
C ALA A 77 8.18 -5.23 -12.02
N PRO A 78 7.96 -6.53 -11.77
CA PRO A 78 9.02 -7.53 -11.80
C PRO A 78 9.38 -7.96 -13.22
N THR A 79 9.64 -6.98 -14.10
CA THR A 79 10.11 -7.23 -15.46
C THR A 79 11.59 -7.63 -15.48
N GLN A 80 11.98 -8.39 -16.48
CA GLN A 80 13.37 -8.79 -16.72
C GLN A 80 14.13 -7.76 -17.57
N THR A 81 13.44 -6.76 -18.12
CA THR A 81 14.05 -5.72 -18.94
C THR A 81 14.75 -4.70 -18.08
N GLU A 82 16.06 -4.52 -18.27
CA GLU A 82 16.84 -3.53 -17.55
C GLU A 82 16.27 -2.12 -17.70
N GLY A 83 16.20 -1.37 -16.60
CA GLY A 83 15.69 0.01 -16.57
C GLY A 83 14.17 0.13 -16.72
N LYS A 84 13.41 -0.99 -16.78
CA LYS A 84 11.95 -1.00 -16.92
C LYS A 84 11.20 -1.37 -15.63
N ARG A 85 11.88 -1.66 -14.53
CA ARG A 85 11.23 -1.82 -13.23
C ARG A 85 10.68 -0.48 -12.76
N HIS A 86 9.37 -0.33 -12.83
CA HIS A 86 8.65 0.88 -12.41
C HIS A 86 7.21 0.55 -12.04
N PHE A 87 6.62 1.30 -11.13
CA PHE A 87 5.21 1.11 -10.76
C PHE A 87 4.23 1.72 -11.77
N TYR A 88 4.62 2.77 -12.53
CA TYR A 88 3.76 3.33 -13.58
C TYR A 88 3.75 2.49 -14.84
N THR A 89 2.54 2.25 -15.37
CA THR A 89 2.30 1.49 -16.61
C THR A 89 3.10 2.00 -17.80
N GLU A 90 3.18 3.32 -17.96
CA GLU A 90 3.88 3.96 -19.08
C GLU A 90 5.42 3.80 -19.05
N LYS A 91 5.97 3.42 -17.89
CA LYS A 91 7.42 3.32 -17.68
C LYS A 91 7.92 1.87 -17.60
N THR A 92 7.03 0.89 -17.65
CA THR A 92 7.36 -0.54 -17.65
C THR A 92 6.84 -1.23 -18.90
N ASP A 93 7.39 -2.37 -19.22
CA ASP A 93 6.92 -3.29 -20.26
C ASP A 93 6.26 -4.55 -19.69
N PHE A 94 6.08 -4.59 -18.37
CA PHE A 94 5.52 -5.74 -17.68
C PHE A 94 4.06 -5.98 -18.06
N ASN A 95 3.75 -7.21 -18.46
CA ASN A 95 2.40 -7.65 -18.80
C ASN A 95 1.86 -8.62 -17.75
N LEU A 96 1.06 -8.13 -16.82
CA LEU A 96 0.50 -8.92 -15.73
C LEU A 96 -0.28 -10.13 -16.22
N LYS A 97 -1.15 -9.96 -17.23
CA LYS A 97 -1.96 -11.06 -17.77
C LYS A 97 -1.08 -12.17 -18.30
N GLN A 98 -0.08 -11.83 -19.09
CA GLN A 98 0.86 -12.80 -19.66
C GLN A 98 1.67 -13.52 -18.57
N ALA A 99 2.12 -12.80 -17.55
CA ALA A 99 2.84 -13.40 -16.43
C ALA A 99 1.96 -14.42 -15.69
N LEU A 100 0.70 -14.06 -15.36
CA LEU A 100 -0.24 -14.95 -14.67
C LEU A 100 -0.63 -16.19 -15.48
N GLU A 101 -0.69 -16.08 -16.81
CA GLU A 101 -0.98 -17.21 -17.72
C GLU A 101 0.23 -18.15 -17.89
N ASN A 102 1.42 -17.74 -17.45
CA ASN A 102 2.66 -18.50 -17.62
C ASN A 102 3.43 -18.66 -16.31
N PRO A 103 2.99 -19.55 -15.39
CA PRO A 103 3.61 -19.70 -14.07
C PRO A 103 5.11 -20.08 -14.09
N GLY A 104 5.61 -20.64 -15.20
CA GLY A 104 7.02 -20.95 -15.40
C GLY A 104 7.87 -19.79 -15.90
N SER A 105 7.27 -18.63 -16.21
CA SER A 105 8.01 -17.48 -16.72
C SER A 105 8.81 -16.78 -15.61
N ALA A 106 9.86 -16.08 -16.02
CA ALA A 106 10.66 -15.27 -15.09
C ALA A 106 9.84 -14.13 -14.47
N GLU A 107 8.88 -13.59 -15.22
CA GLU A 107 7.96 -12.55 -14.78
C GLU A 107 7.03 -13.05 -13.67
N TYR A 108 6.46 -14.25 -13.82
CA TYR A 108 5.64 -14.86 -12.75
C TYR A 108 6.49 -15.18 -11.51
N GLN A 109 7.67 -15.74 -11.70
CA GLN A 109 8.59 -16.02 -10.59
C GLN A 109 9.02 -14.71 -9.90
N GLY A 110 9.16 -13.63 -10.65
CA GLY A 110 9.39 -12.29 -10.13
C GLY A 110 8.25 -11.79 -9.24
N LEU A 111 6.97 -12.04 -9.61
CA LEU A 111 5.84 -11.74 -8.73
C LEU A 111 5.95 -12.47 -7.39
N LEU A 112 6.25 -13.76 -7.41
CA LEU A 112 6.39 -14.56 -6.18
C LEU A 112 7.54 -14.07 -5.33
N HIS A 113 8.69 -13.81 -5.94
CA HIS A 113 9.89 -13.33 -5.27
C HIS A 113 9.65 -11.99 -4.56
N ASP A 114 9.06 -11.03 -5.26
CA ASP A 114 8.80 -9.70 -4.69
C ASP A 114 7.78 -9.78 -3.53
N ILE A 115 6.74 -10.62 -3.66
CA ILE A 115 5.79 -10.86 -2.55
C ILE A 115 6.52 -11.46 -1.35
N ASP A 116 7.44 -12.41 -1.56
CA ASP A 116 8.20 -13.03 -0.46
C ASP A 116 9.11 -12.03 0.26
N LEU A 117 9.74 -11.11 -0.48
CA LEU A 117 10.53 -10.02 0.12
C LEU A 117 9.67 -9.15 1.04
N ILE A 118 8.48 -8.76 0.58
CA ILE A 118 7.54 -7.98 1.38
C ILE A 118 7.04 -8.78 2.59
N CYS A 119 6.75 -10.08 2.43
CA CYS A 119 6.35 -10.93 3.55
C CYS A 119 7.42 -10.99 4.64
N ALA A 120 8.69 -11.05 4.30
CA ALA A 120 9.79 -11.05 5.27
C ALA A 120 9.82 -9.76 6.11
N GLU A 121 9.49 -8.63 5.52
CA GLU A 121 9.40 -7.36 6.25
C GLU A 121 8.11 -7.28 7.09
N LEU A 122 6.97 -7.69 6.55
CA LEU A 122 5.70 -7.74 7.28
C LEU A 122 5.73 -8.72 8.46
N GLN A 123 6.52 -9.80 8.36
CA GLN A 123 6.74 -10.75 9.47
C GLN A 123 7.32 -10.05 10.71
N LYS A 124 8.22 -9.06 10.53
CA LYS A 124 8.77 -8.27 11.65
C LYS A 124 7.67 -7.49 12.40
N LEU A 125 6.66 -7.01 11.66
CA LEU A 125 5.50 -6.34 12.26
C LEU A 125 4.60 -7.32 13.00
N GLN A 126 4.41 -8.52 12.46
CA GLN A 126 3.67 -9.58 13.14
C GLN A 126 4.35 -10.00 14.44
N GLU A 127 5.67 -10.19 14.43
CA GLU A 127 6.48 -10.51 15.61
C GLU A 127 6.44 -9.40 16.67
N ALA A 128 6.33 -8.14 16.23
CA ALA A 128 6.16 -6.98 17.11
C ALA A 128 4.70 -6.77 17.58
N GLY A 129 3.75 -7.61 17.14
CA GLY A 129 2.34 -7.52 17.50
C GLY A 129 1.60 -6.33 16.90
N VAL A 130 2.06 -5.81 15.77
CA VAL A 130 1.49 -4.62 15.10
C VAL A 130 0.41 -5.06 14.09
N PRO A 131 -0.89 -4.76 14.30
CA PRO A 131 -1.91 -4.93 13.28
C PRO A 131 -1.76 -3.86 12.20
N ILE A 132 -1.92 -4.26 10.94
CA ILE A 132 -1.68 -3.42 9.77
C ILE A 132 -2.95 -3.31 8.92
N LEU A 133 -3.37 -2.09 8.61
CA LEU A 133 -4.28 -1.84 7.49
C LEU A 133 -3.47 -1.99 6.20
N TRP A 134 -3.49 -3.19 5.62
CA TRP A 134 -2.73 -3.53 4.42
C TRP A 134 -3.51 -3.13 3.17
N ARG A 135 -3.01 -2.12 2.44
CA ARG A 135 -3.64 -1.52 1.26
C ARG A 135 -2.77 -1.72 0.01
N PRO A 136 -2.58 -2.97 -0.44
CA PRO A 136 -1.81 -3.25 -1.65
C PRO A 136 -2.61 -2.92 -2.90
N LEU A 137 -1.93 -2.80 -4.04
CA LEU A 137 -2.53 -2.72 -5.38
C LEU A 137 -3.62 -1.63 -5.49
N HIS A 138 -3.40 -0.50 -4.81
CA HIS A 138 -4.34 0.61 -4.74
C HIS A 138 -4.57 1.25 -6.12
N GLU A 139 -5.72 1.94 -6.28
CA GLU A 139 -6.06 2.75 -7.46
C GLU A 139 -6.04 1.98 -8.80
N ALA A 140 -6.25 0.67 -8.77
CA ALA A 140 -6.07 -0.20 -9.94
C ALA A 140 -6.94 0.19 -11.14
N SER A 141 -8.19 0.67 -10.92
CA SER A 141 -9.09 1.04 -12.01
C SER A 141 -8.65 2.27 -12.79
N GLY A 142 -7.72 3.07 -12.25
CA GLY A 142 -7.14 4.21 -12.94
C GLY A 142 -6.20 3.82 -14.10
N GLY A 143 -5.63 2.61 -14.05
CA GLY A 143 -4.79 2.06 -15.10
C GLY A 143 -3.39 2.68 -15.21
N TRP A 144 -3.05 3.66 -14.36
CA TRP A 144 -1.71 4.26 -14.34
C TRP A 144 -0.65 3.41 -13.67
N PHE A 145 -1.05 2.46 -12.83
CA PHE A 145 -0.18 1.47 -12.25
C PHE A 145 -0.25 0.15 -13.03
N TRP A 146 0.89 -0.57 -13.16
CA TRP A 146 0.98 -1.78 -13.95
C TRP A 146 0.01 -2.88 -13.49
N TRP A 147 -0.31 -2.95 -12.21
CA TRP A 147 -1.28 -3.92 -11.66
C TRP A 147 -2.72 -3.67 -12.10
N GLY A 148 -3.01 -2.47 -12.61
CA GLY A 148 -4.30 -2.13 -13.21
C GLY A 148 -4.33 -2.26 -14.73
N ALA A 149 -3.20 -2.26 -15.41
CA ALA A 149 -3.12 -2.16 -16.87
C ALA A 149 -3.79 -3.32 -17.64
N SER A 150 -3.83 -4.51 -17.06
CA SER A 150 -4.40 -5.72 -17.69
C SER A 150 -5.88 -5.94 -17.37
N GLY A 151 -6.53 -4.99 -16.71
CA GLY A 151 -7.95 -5.00 -16.41
C GLY A 151 -8.35 -5.82 -15.16
N PRO A 152 -9.66 -5.81 -14.81
CA PRO A 152 -10.13 -6.28 -13.51
C PRO A 152 -9.87 -7.76 -13.25
N LYS A 153 -9.95 -8.62 -14.25
CA LYS A 153 -9.71 -10.08 -14.06
C LYS A 153 -8.26 -10.38 -13.68
N ALA A 154 -7.30 -9.75 -14.37
CA ALA A 154 -5.89 -9.94 -14.05
C ALA A 154 -5.57 -9.37 -12.65
N TYR A 155 -6.12 -8.22 -12.32
CA TYR A 155 -6.02 -7.63 -10.98
C TYR A 155 -6.55 -8.56 -9.88
N GLN A 156 -7.77 -9.08 -10.04
CA GLN A 156 -8.38 -10.02 -9.08
C GLN A 156 -7.55 -11.30 -8.90
N SER A 157 -6.95 -11.79 -9.98
CA SER A 157 -6.05 -12.94 -9.92
C SER A 157 -4.75 -12.60 -9.17
N LEU A 158 -4.16 -11.43 -9.40
CA LEU A 158 -2.98 -10.95 -8.66
C LEU A 158 -3.28 -10.76 -7.18
N TRP A 159 -4.43 -10.17 -6.84
CA TRP A 159 -4.88 -10.01 -5.45
C TRP A 159 -4.99 -11.38 -4.77
N SER A 160 -5.66 -12.35 -5.42
CA SER A 160 -5.80 -13.70 -4.88
C SER A 160 -4.45 -14.38 -4.68
N LEU A 161 -3.54 -14.26 -5.64
CA LEU A 161 -2.18 -14.79 -5.54
C LEU A 161 -1.44 -14.19 -4.34
N MET A 162 -1.50 -12.87 -4.17
CA MET A 162 -0.87 -12.16 -3.06
C MET A 162 -1.48 -12.56 -1.73
N TYR A 163 -2.82 -12.55 -1.63
CA TYR A 163 -3.55 -12.95 -0.43
C TYR A 163 -3.18 -14.37 0.00
N ASP A 164 -3.28 -15.34 -0.91
CA ASP A 164 -3.02 -16.74 -0.61
C ASP A 164 -1.55 -16.96 -0.21
N ARG A 165 -0.62 -16.25 -0.86
CA ARG A 165 0.80 -16.37 -0.53
C ARG A 165 1.12 -15.76 0.84
N MET A 166 0.62 -14.57 1.12
CA MET A 166 0.85 -13.88 2.40
C MET A 166 0.21 -14.62 3.58
N THR A 167 -1.05 -15.06 3.44
CA THR A 167 -1.80 -15.69 4.53
C THR A 167 -1.51 -17.18 4.66
N ASN A 168 -1.52 -17.94 3.56
CA ASN A 168 -1.44 -19.41 3.61
C ASN A 168 -0.03 -19.96 3.52
N VAL A 169 0.87 -19.27 2.79
CA VAL A 169 2.26 -19.72 2.66
C VAL A 169 3.15 -19.11 3.75
N HIS A 170 3.06 -17.79 3.96
CA HIS A 170 3.88 -17.10 4.97
C HIS A 170 3.22 -16.98 6.35
N GLY A 171 1.93 -17.32 6.48
CA GLY A 171 1.23 -17.34 7.77
C GLY A 171 1.04 -15.95 8.39
N LEU A 172 1.00 -14.89 7.58
CA LEU A 172 0.73 -13.54 8.07
C LEU A 172 -0.74 -13.44 8.48
N ASN A 173 -0.99 -13.10 9.75
CA ASN A 173 -2.32 -13.03 10.35
C ASN A 173 -2.60 -11.69 11.06
N ASN A 174 -1.70 -10.71 10.90
CA ASN A 174 -1.82 -9.36 11.42
C ASN A 174 -2.24 -8.33 10.36
N LEU A 175 -2.60 -8.77 9.15
CA LEU A 175 -3.01 -7.93 8.04
C LEU A 175 -4.54 -7.80 8.01
N ILE A 176 -5.03 -6.56 8.03
CA ILE A 176 -6.42 -6.19 7.75
C ILE A 176 -6.43 -5.73 6.30
N TRP A 177 -7.04 -6.49 5.41
CA TRP A 177 -6.97 -6.29 3.95
C TRP A 177 -7.89 -5.16 3.51
N VAL A 178 -7.29 -4.11 2.95
CA VAL A 178 -8.00 -2.92 2.48
C VAL A 178 -8.01 -2.91 0.95
N TYR A 179 -9.16 -3.19 0.35
CA TYR A 179 -9.38 -3.03 -1.06
C TYR A 179 -9.52 -1.55 -1.42
N ASN A 180 -8.75 -1.08 -2.39
CA ASN A 180 -8.77 0.29 -2.88
C ASN A 180 -8.64 0.33 -4.42
N GLY A 181 -9.43 -0.46 -5.11
CA GLY A 181 -9.43 -0.55 -6.58
C GLY A 181 -10.28 0.52 -7.27
N GLN A 182 -11.06 1.27 -6.52
CA GLN A 182 -11.88 2.42 -6.92
C GLN A 182 -13.05 2.14 -7.89
N ASP A 183 -13.27 0.90 -8.33
CA ASP A 183 -14.39 0.52 -9.21
C ASP A 183 -14.96 -0.82 -8.75
N PRO A 184 -16.29 -0.95 -8.56
CA PRO A 184 -16.92 -2.21 -8.13
C PRO A 184 -16.63 -3.42 -9.02
N LYS A 185 -16.34 -3.21 -10.31
CA LYS A 185 -15.97 -4.31 -11.23
C LYS A 185 -14.61 -4.94 -10.89
N TRP A 186 -13.79 -4.24 -10.11
CA TRP A 186 -12.47 -4.69 -9.69
C TRP A 186 -12.50 -5.38 -8.33
N TYR A 187 -13.66 -5.39 -7.67
CA TYR A 187 -13.79 -5.93 -6.32
C TYR A 187 -13.35 -7.39 -6.23
N VAL A 188 -12.64 -7.71 -5.16
CA VAL A 188 -11.90 -8.97 -4.99
C VAL A 188 -12.67 -10.04 -4.21
N GLY A 189 -13.87 -9.70 -3.72
CA GLY A 189 -14.72 -10.59 -2.91
C GLY A 189 -14.53 -10.43 -1.40
N ASP A 190 -15.61 -10.70 -0.66
CA ASP A 190 -15.67 -10.50 0.80
C ASP A 190 -14.72 -11.42 1.57
N GLU A 191 -14.39 -12.58 0.99
CA GLU A 191 -13.50 -13.54 1.62
C GLU A 191 -12.02 -13.15 1.62
N ARG A 192 -11.66 -12.09 0.88
CA ARG A 192 -10.28 -11.58 0.75
C ARG A 192 -10.16 -10.08 0.98
N CYS A 193 -11.17 -9.47 1.59
CA CYS A 193 -11.23 -8.03 1.86
C CYS A 193 -11.95 -7.77 3.16
N ASP A 194 -11.32 -7.04 4.08
CA ASP A 194 -11.91 -6.64 5.36
C ASP A 194 -12.49 -5.24 5.29
N ILE A 195 -11.86 -4.34 4.53
CA ILE A 195 -12.24 -2.93 4.42
C ILE A 195 -12.21 -2.49 2.96
N ILE A 196 -13.21 -1.70 2.56
CA ILE A 196 -13.21 -1.00 1.27
C ILE A 196 -12.80 0.45 1.52
N GLY A 197 -11.72 0.88 0.85
CA GLY A 197 -11.21 2.24 0.84
C GLY A 197 -11.44 2.93 -0.50
N ASP A 198 -11.37 4.25 -0.51
CA ASP A 198 -11.38 5.07 -1.73
C ASP A 198 -10.36 6.20 -1.59
N ASP A 199 -9.64 6.51 -2.69
CA ASP A 199 -8.70 7.63 -2.79
C ASP A 199 -9.33 8.74 -3.64
N PRO A 200 -10.06 9.68 -3.03
CA PRO A 200 -10.70 10.75 -3.77
C PRO A 200 -9.69 11.83 -4.17
N TYR A 201 -9.57 12.13 -5.46
CA TYR A 201 -8.77 13.23 -5.97
C TYR A 201 -9.61 14.47 -6.23
N TYR A 202 -9.05 15.63 -5.89
CA TYR A 202 -9.71 16.93 -6.12
C TYR A 202 -9.40 17.44 -7.52
N THR A 203 -10.42 17.55 -8.36
CA THR A 203 -10.25 18.03 -9.73
C THR A 203 -10.44 19.54 -9.91
N ASN A 204 -11.06 20.28 -8.96
CA ASN A 204 -11.48 21.66 -9.18
C ASN A 204 -11.27 22.64 -8.00
N GLY A 205 -10.27 22.45 -7.15
CA GLY A 205 -9.90 23.43 -6.12
C GLY A 205 -10.88 23.60 -4.94
N SER A 206 -12.04 22.97 -4.96
CA SER A 206 -13.03 23.01 -3.89
C SER A 206 -12.95 21.76 -3.03
N ARG A 207 -12.06 21.77 -2.04
CA ARG A 207 -11.77 20.61 -1.17
C ARG A 207 -12.96 20.13 -0.34
N VAL A 208 -13.87 21.01 0.03
CA VAL A 208 -14.99 20.69 0.94
C VAL A 208 -16.18 20.11 0.20
N ALA A 209 -16.47 20.56 -1.01
CA ALA A 209 -17.62 20.09 -1.78
C ALA A 209 -17.50 18.62 -2.23
N TYR A 210 -16.27 18.11 -2.40
CA TYR A 210 -16.05 16.75 -2.89
C TYR A 210 -16.53 15.66 -1.93
N TYR A 211 -16.28 15.80 -0.62
CA TYR A 211 -16.70 14.81 0.38
C TYR A 211 -18.21 14.78 0.62
N PHE A 212 -18.90 15.86 0.31
CA PHE A 212 -20.36 16.00 0.49
C PHE A 212 -21.14 15.95 -0.80
N ASP A 213 -20.47 15.73 -1.93
CA ASP A 213 -21.15 15.56 -3.22
C ASP A 213 -21.93 14.24 -3.25
N SER A 214 -23.18 14.32 -3.70
CA SER A 214 -24.07 13.17 -3.84
C SER A 214 -23.51 12.07 -4.77
N ALA A 215 -22.68 12.43 -5.76
CA ALA A 215 -22.03 11.47 -6.65
C ALA A 215 -21.01 10.62 -5.90
N ASN A 216 -20.21 11.21 -5.00
CA ASN A 216 -19.23 10.50 -4.19
C ASN A 216 -19.89 9.70 -3.05
N ALA A 217 -20.93 10.23 -2.44
CA ALA A 217 -21.76 9.47 -1.48
C ALA A 217 -22.39 8.23 -2.12
N ASN A 218 -22.77 8.32 -3.41
CA ASN A 218 -23.28 7.17 -4.16
C ASN A 218 -22.18 6.17 -4.51
N ARG A 219 -20.95 6.60 -4.73
CA ARG A 219 -19.78 5.75 -4.96
C ARG A 219 -19.51 4.86 -3.73
N PHE A 220 -19.49 5.42 -2.54
CA PHE A 220 -19.41 4.66 -1.29
C PHE A 220 -20.58 3.67 -1.15
N LYS A 221 -21.83 4.11 -1.38
CA LYS A 221 -23.00 3.24 -1.29
C LYS A 221 -22.98 2.07 -2.29
N THR A 222 -22.33 2.24 -3.44
CA THR A 222 -22.23 1.17 -4.45
C THR A 222 -21.19 0.13 -4.04
N CYS A 223 -20.18 0.51 -3.29
CA CYS A 223 -19.18 -0.40 -2.73
C CYS A 223 -19.70 -1.18 -1.49
N TYR A 224 -20.77 -0.71 -0.85
CA TYR A 224 -21.35 -1.30 0.38
C TYR A 224 -22.61 -2.15 0.15
N LYS A 225 -22.87 -2.58 -1.07
CA LYS A 225 -23.94 -3.51 -1.41
C LYS A 225 -23.35 -4.87 -1.75
#